data_ca6d81070cec89267e2713598cd51fa8
#
_entry.id   ca6d81070cec89267e2713598cd51fa8
#
_cell.length_a   1.000
_cell.length_b   1.000
_cell.length_c   1.000
_cell.angle_alpha   90.00
_cell.angle_beta   90.00
_cell.angle_gamma   90.00
#
_symmetry.space_group_name_H-M   'P 1'
#
loop_
_entity.id
_entity.type
_entity.pdbx_description
1 polymer ?
#
loop_
_entity_poly.entity_id
_entity_poly.type
_entity_poly.pdbx_seq_one_letter_code
_entity_poly.pdbx_strand_id
1 'polypeptide(L)'
;MAYRFESASDTNYTRNRLSVEELVYDDGVVLRALLGALKLQEDLAQTVRLRTGEEDFHHLLEDPQDVSGNYIDYGFLQTNVSAIGTMFKLLDPAAFVTATAYRTLPQGTLTAAFCYRDELAHRDCRTVLRFDGGRWSALPEEAPAEVTVTCRQGDLASLLMASCGLESMVRLGAVAVTGPWQ
;
A
#
# COMPACT_ATOMS: atom_id res chain seq x y z
N MET A 1 1.31 -7.55 15.06
CA MET A 1 2.03 -6.27 15.29
C MET A 1 3.33 -6.55 16.02
N ALA A 2 4.44 -6.01 15.53
CA ALA A 2 5.73 -6.02 16.20
C ALA A 2 6.18 -4.58 16.46
N TYR A 3 6.69 -4.31 17.66
CA TYR A 3 7.18 -2.99 18.04
C TYR A 3 8.35 -3.08 19.01
N ARG A 4 9.10 -1.99 19.14
CA ARG A 4 10.18 -1.85 20.11
C ARG A 4 10.13 -0.50 20.80
N PHE A 5 10.69 -0.43 22.01
CA PHE A 5 10.94 0.83 22.69
C PHE A 5 12.30 1.39 22.28
N GLU A 6 12.34 2.67 21.95
CA GLU A 6 13.55 3.44 21.70
C GLU A 6 13.66 4.49 22.79
N SER A 7 14.75 4.46 23.56
CA SER A 7 14.99 5.46 24.60
C SER A 7 15.06 6.86 23.96
N ALA A 8 14.28 7.78 24.50
CA ALA A 8 14.32 9.20 24.13
C ALA A 8 15.02 10.07 25.19
N SER A 9 15.55 9.45 26.27
CA SER A 9 16.26 10.15 27.34
C SER A 9 17.25 9.21 28.02
N ASP A 10 18.44 9.69 28.28
CA ASP A 10 19.49 8.96 29.03
C ASP A 10 19.23 8.93 30.54
N THR A 11 18.37 9.80 31.04
CA THR A 11 18.12 9.98 32.46
C THR A 11 16.72 9.59 32.92
N ASN A 12 15.80 9.36 31.98
CA ASN A 12 14.42 9.04 32.30
C ASN A 12 13.95 7.85 31.46
N TYR A 13 13.86 6.67 32.08
CA TYR A 13 13.47 5.41 31.44
C TYR A 13 12.01 5.35 30.98
N THR A 14 11.14 6.27 31.43
CA THR A 14 9.75 6.39 30.97
C THR A 14 9.61 7.30 29.74
N ARG A 15 10.65 8.00 29.34
CA ARG A 15 10.70 8.80 28.13
C ARG A 15 11.18 7.96 26.97
N ASN A 16 10.28 7.14 26.46
CA ASN A 16 10.57 6.33 25.30
C ASN A 16 9.70 6.77 24.10
N ARG A 17 10.17 6.40 22.92
CA ARG A 17 9.38 6.32 21.70
C ARG A 17 9.07 4.84 21.44
N LEU A 18 7.85 4.54 21.10
CA LEU A 18 7.46 3.22 20.65
C LEU A 18 7.52 3.19 19.13
N SER A 19 8.42 2.39 18.56
CA SER A 19 8.57 2.24 17.11
C SER A 19 7.88 0.96 16.67
N VAL A 20 6.82 1.09 15.86
CA VAL A 20 6.11 -0.04 15.27
C VAL A 20 6.86 -0.46 14.02
N GLU A 21 7.43 -1.66 14.05
CA GLU A 21 8.20 -2.25 12.96
C GLU A 21 7.29 -2.91 11.93
N GLU A 22 6.23 -3.55 12.41
CA GLU A 22 5.28 -4.27 11.56
C GLU A 22 3.87 -4.17 12.14
N LEU A 23 2.92 -3.78 11.31
CA LEU A 23 1.49 -3.73 11.62
C LEU A 23 0.72 -4.46 10.53
N VAL A 24 0.18 -5.63 10.86
CA VAL A 24 -0.64 -6.45 9.96
C VAL A 24 -2.02 -6.61 10.59
N TYR A 25 -3.05 -6.38 9.81
CA TYR A 25 -4.44 -6.48 10.21
C TYR A 25 -5.32 -6.86 9.02
N ASP A 26 -6.43 -7.52 9.27
CA ASP A 26 -7.37 -7.98 8.25
C ASP A 26 -8.53 -6.98 8.05
N ASP A 27 -8.87 -6.23 9.10
CA ASP A 27 -9.98 -5.28 9.06
C ASP A 27 -9.80 -4.10 10.05
N GLY A 28 -10.68 -3.13 9.96
CA GLY A 28 -10.65 -1.94 10.82
C GLY A 28 -10.96 -2.21 12.30
N VAL A 29 -11.56 -3.34 12.65
CA VAL A 29 -11.80 -3.71 14.05
C VAL A 29 -10.49 -4.17 14.67
N VAL A 30 -9.77 -5.05 13.98
CA VAL A 30 -8.45 -5.51 14.39
C VAL A 30 -7.47 -4.35 14.45
N LEU A 31 -7.47 -3.44 13.45
CA LEU A 31 -6.62 -2.25 13.45
C LEU A 31 -6.87 -1.39 14.71
N ARG A 32 -8.13 -1.07 15.02
CA ARG A 32 -8.45 -0.29 16.23
C ARG A 32 -8.02 -0.98 17.52
N ALA A 33 -8.16 -2.32 17.59
CA ALA A 33 -7.70 -3.06 18.76
C ALA A 33 -6.18 -3.00 18.92
N LEU A 34 -5.42 -3.08 17.81
CA LEU A 34 -3.96 -2.94 17.82
C LEU A 34 -3.52 -1.53 18.21
N LEU A 35 -4.21 -0.49 17.71
CA LEU A 35 -3.95 0.90 18.13
C LEU A 35 -4.29 1.11 19.61
N GLY A 36 -5.36 0.50 20.11
CA GLY A 36 -5.70 0.49 21.54
C GLY A 36 -4.61 -0.16 22.40
N ALA A 37 -4.02 -1.26 21.93
CA ALA A 37 -2.90 -1.91 22.62
C ALA A 37 -1.64 -1.02 22.66
N LEU A 38 -1.40 -0.21 21.62
CA LEU A 38 -0.32 0.79 21.64
C LEU A 38 -0.60 1.91 22.67
N LYS A 39 -1.86 2.36 22.77
CA LYS A 39 -2.27 3.36 23.75
C LYS A 39 -2.06 2.88 25.19
N LEU A 40 -2.25 1.62 25.49
CA LEU A 40 -1.99 1.04 26.81
C LEU A 40 -0.51 1.13 27.24
N GLN A 41 0.40 1.51 26.35
CA GLN A 41 1.81 1.72 26.68
C GLN A 41 2.13 3.19 27.03
N GLU A 42 1.13 4.04 27.26
CA GLU A 42 1.30 5.48 27.52
C GLU A 42 2.16 5.79 28.76
N ASP A 43 2.19 4.88 29.74
CA ASP A 43 3.06 5.00 30.93
C ASP A 43 4.55 4.85 30.60
N LEU A 44 4.88 4.15 29.50
CA LEU A 44 6.25 3.80 29.12
C LEU A 44 6.73 4.52 27.86
N ALA A 45 5.83 5.07 27.05
CA ALA A 45 6.16 5.76 25.83
C ALA A 45 5.29 7.00 25.62
N GLN A 46 5.94 8.13 25.29
CA GLN A 46 5.25 9.40 25.04
C GLN A 46 4.79 9.54 23.58
N THR A 47 5.44 8.84 22.67
CA THR A 47 5.17 8.93 21.24
C THR A 47 5.21 7.56 20.59
N VAL A 48 4.37 7.38 19.59
CA VAL A 48 4.37 6.20 18.73
C VAL A 48 4.83 6.62 17.34
N ARG A 49 5.83 5.94 16.79
CA ARG A 49 6.22 6.06 15.39
C ARG A 49 5.64 4.87 14.64
N LEU A 50 4.77 5.14 13.68
CA LEU A 50 4.19 4.15 12.79
C LEU A 50 4.63 4.45 11.36
N ARG A 51 5.04 3.40 10.62
CA ARG A 51 5.22 3.44 9.18
C ARG A 51 4.07 2.67 8.54
N THR A 52 3.36 3.31 7.65
CA THR A 52 2.20 2.71 6.98
C THR A 52 2.17 3.12 5.51
N GLY A 53 1.59 2.25 4.67
CA GLY A 53 1.25 2.59 3.29
C GLY A 53 -0.16 3.18 3.14
N GLU A 54 -0.91 3.28 4.24
CA GLU A 54 -2.26 3.85 4.25
C GLU A 54 -2.17 5.38 4.26
N GLU A 55 -2.45 6.01 3.13
CA GLU A 55 -2.36 7.47 2.98
C GLU A 55 -3.37 8.20 3.88
N ASP A 56 -4.53 7.59 4.11
CA ASP A 56 -5.63 8.15 4.89
C ASP A 56 -5.58 7.79 6.39
N PHE A 57 -4.46 7.20 6.86
CA PHE A 57 -4.33 6.73 8.23
C PHE A 57 -4.61 7.82 9.28
N HIS A 58 -4.27 9.06 8.98
CA HIS A 58 -4.47 10.21 9.87
C HIS A 58 -5.95 10.48 10.22
N HIS A 59 -6.91 10.05 9.36
CA HIS A 59 -8.34 10.16 9.64
C HIS A 59 -8.84 9.21 10.74
N LEU A 60 -8.03 8.23 11.16
CA LEU A 60 -8.37 7.33 12.27
C LEU A 60 -8.03 7.93 13.64
N LEU A 61 -7.26 9.01 13.67
CA LEU A 61 -6.78 9.63 14.90
C LEU A 61 -7.72 10.75 15.32
N GLU A 62 -7.96 10.86 16.64
CA GLU A 62 -8.74 11.96 17.22
C GLU A 62 -7.99 13.29 17.07
N ASP A 63 -6.67 13.28 17.28
CA ASP A 63 -5.77 14.38 16.95
C ASP A 63 -4.75 13.88 15.92
N PRO A 64 -4.88 14.30 14.65
CA PRO A 64 -4.00 13.85 13.59
C PRO A 64 -2.66 14.59 13.51
N GLN A 65 -2.38 15.56 14.39
CA GLN A 65 -1.12 16.27 14.39
C GLN A 65 0.04 15.31 14.70
N ASP A 66 1.14 15.48 14.01
CA ASP A 66 2.37 14.81 14.42
C ASP A 66 3.03 15.56 15.61
N VAL A 67 4.00 14.90 16.23
CA VAL A 67 4.69 15.49 17.40
C VAL A 67 5.79 16.47 17.02
N SER A 68 5.93 16.84 15.76
CA SER A 68 6.98 17.77 15.30
C SER A 68 6.73 19.20 15.74
N GLY A 69 5.46 19.57 15.93
CA GLY A 69 5.05 20.96 16.13
C GLY A 69 5.30 21.85 14.92
N ASN A 70 5.54 21.26 13.74
CA ASN A 70 5.79 22.01 12.51
C ASN A 70 4.52 22.65 11.99
N TYR A 71 4.60 23.95 11.74
CA TYR A 71 3.60 24.70 11.00
C TYR A 71 3.99 24.75 9.53
N ILE A 72 3.05 24.35 8.68
CA ILE A 72 3.14 24.56 7.24
C ILE A 72 2.52 25.93 6.94
N ASP A 73 2.91 26.54 5.83
CA ASP A 73 2.37 27.82 5.38
C ASP A 73 0.85 27.90 5.55
N TYR A 74 0.35 29.09 5.92
CA TYR A 74 -1.05 29.38 6.24
C TYR A 74 -1.61 28.77 7.54
N GLY A 75 -0.76 28.31 8.46
CA GLY A 75 -1.18 27.81 9.77
C GLY A 75 -1.67 26.37 9.78
N PHE A 76 -1.35 25.58 8.76
CA PHE A 76 -1.61 24.15 8.77
C PHE A 76 -0.62 23.40 9.66
N LEU A 77 -1.12 22.40 10.37
CA LEU A 77 -0.31 21.50 11.20
C LEU A 77 0.10 20.26 10.41
N GLN A 78 1.34 19.85 10.60
CA GLN A 78 1.84 18.64 9.98
C GLN A 78 1.19 17.40 10.59
N THR A 79 0.68 16.48 9.75
CA THR A 79 0.08 15.22 10.20
C THR A 79 1.02 14.03 10.02
N ASN A 80 1.87 14.07 8.99
CA ASN A 80 2.79 12.98 8.66
C ASN A 80 3.92 13.47 7.77
N VAL A 81 4.88 12.57 7.52
CA VAL A 81 5.93 12.75 6.51
C VAL A 81 5.78 11.65 5.49
N SER A 82 5.51 12.03 4.24
CA SER A 82 5.44 11.11 3.12
C SER A 82 6.81 10.96 2.46
N ALA A 83 7.15 9.75 2.08
CA ALA A 83 8.41 9.45 1.40
C ALA A 83 8.21 8.36 0.34
N ILE A 84 9.02 8.40 -0.71
CA ILE A 84 9.11 7.31 -1.67
C ILE A 84 9.82 6.14 -1.00
N GLY A 85 9.12 5.00 -0.92
CA GLY A 85 9.63 3.79 -0.31
C GLY A 85 10.54 2.98 -1.24
N THR A 86 10.62 1.68 -0.98
CA THR A 86 11.38 0.74 -1.80
C THR A 86 10.79 0.66 -3.21
N MET A 87 11.64 0.83 -4.21
CA MET A 87 11.25 0.64 -5.61
C MET A 87 11.27 -0.85 -5.98
N PHE A 88 10.24 -1.29 -6.67
CA PHE A 88 10.11 -2.67 -7.15
C PHE A 88 10.08 -2.70 -8.68
N LYS A 89 10.67 -3.76 -9.24
CA LYS A 89 10.50 -4.11 -10.64
C LYS A 89 9.99 -5.54 -10.73
N LEU A 90 8.85 -5.73 -11.37
CA LEU A 90 8.34 -7.07 -11.68
C LEU A 90 9.01 -7.57 -12.94
N LEU A 91 9.76 -8.67 -12.81
CA LEU A 91 10.41 -9.32 -13.96
C LEU A 91 9.44 -10.24 -14.70
N ASP A 92 8.58 -10.91 -13.95
CA ASP A 92 7.54 -11.80 -14.46
C ASP A 92 6.24 -11.59 -13.64
N PRO A 93 5.30 -10.79 -14.15
CA PRO A 93 4.02 -10.55 -13.46
C PRO A 93 3.17 -11.81 -13.28
N ALA A 94 3.20 -12.76 -14.22
CA ALA A 94 2.44 -14.00 -14.09
C ALA A 94 3.00 -14.90 -12.99
N ALA A 95 4.32 -15.03 -12.91
CA ALA A 95 4.97 -15.75 -11.83
C ALA A 95 4.73 -15.07 -10.46
N PHE A 96 4.75 -13.74 -10.41
CA PHE A 96 4.43 -13.00 -9.19
C PHE A 96 3.00 -13.29 -8.70
N VAL A 97 2.01 -13.26 -9.59
CA VAL A 97 0.62 -13.58 -9.27
C VAL A 97 0.49 -15.01 -8.76
N THR A 98 1.17 -15.96 -9.39
CA THR A 98 1.20 -17.36 -8.95
C THR A 98 1.81 -17.51 -7.56
N ALA A 99 2.94 -16.85 -7.30
CA ALA A 99 3.61 -16.89 -6.01
C ALA A 99 2.81 -16.22 -4.87
N THR A 100 1.93 -15.27 -5.22
CA THR A 100 1.11 -14.51 -4.28
C THR A 100 -0.38 -14.90 -4.31
N ALA A 101 -0.73 -16.06 -4.87
CA ALA A 101 -2.10 -16.56 -4.96
C ALA A 101 -2.80 -16.80 -3.60
N TYR A 102 -2.02 -16.81 -2.50
CA TYR A 102 -2.55 -16.86 -1.14
C TYR A 102 -3.20 -15.55 -0.66
N ARG A 103 -2.91 -14.43 -1.33
CA ARG A 103 -3.50 -13.13 -0.98
C ARG A 103 -5.01 -13.16 -1.18
N THR A 104 -5.73 -12.56 -0.23
CA THR A 104 -7.17 -12.33 -0.34
C THR A 104 -7.39 -10.96 -0.96
N LEU A 105 -8.16 -10.92 -2.04
CA LEU A 105 -8.54 -9.71 -2.76
C LEU A 105 -10.02 -9.42 -2.53
N PRO A 106 -10.51 -8.23 -2.90
CA PRO A 106 -11.94 -7.93 -2.90
C PRO A 106 -12.73 -8.95 -3.70
N GLN A 107 -13.97 -9.23 -3.27
CA GLN A 107 -14.87 -10.15 -3.95
C GLN A 107 -15.27 -9.59 -5.32
N GLY A 108 -15.38 -10.47 -6.29
CA GLY A 108 -15.77 -10.10 -7.64
C GLY A 108 -15.19 -11.08 -8.67
N THR A 109 -15.58 -10.91 -9.91
CA THR A 109 -15.04 -11.66 -11.05
C THR A 109 -14.72 -10.68 -12.17
N LEU A 110 -13.47 -10.70 -12.63
CA LEU A 110 -12.99 -9.85 -13.70
C LEU A 110 -11.79 -10.52 -14.38
N THR A 111 -11.73 -10.43 -15.71
CA THR A 111 -10.53 -10.78 -16.47
C THR A 111 -9.95 -9.52 -17.09
N ALA A 112 -8.73 -9.16 -16.67
CA ALA A 112 -8.02 -7.97 -17.12
C ALA A 112 -6.73 -8.33 -17.86
N ALA A 113 -6.50 -7.66 -18.99
CA ALA A 113 -5.24 -7.72 -19.73
C ALA A 113 -4.41 -6.47 -19.37
N PHE A 114 -3.19 -6.65 -18.95
CA PHE A 114 -2.22 -5.60 -18.72
C PHE A 114 -1.25 -5.57 -19.90
N CYS A 115 -1.30 -4.47 -20.66
CA CYS A 115 -0.43 -4.21 -21.79
C CYS A 115 0.63 -3.18 -21.39
N TYR A 116 1.89 -3.55 -21.50
CA TYR A 116 3.01 -2.69 -21.10
C TYR A 116 4.24 -2.96 -21.96
N ARG A 117 5.16 -1.99 -21.99
CA ARG A 117 6.46 -2.17 -22.63
C ARG A 117 7.51 -2.56 -21.59
N ASP A 118 8.19 -3.67 -21.83
CA ASP A 118 9.42 -4.01 -21.08
C ASP A 118 10.56 -3.17 -21.62
N GLU A 119 11.02 -2.22 -20.81
CA GLU A 119 12.06 -1.26 -21.19
C GLU A 119 13.45 -1.90 -21.30
N LEU A 120 13.71 -3.02 -20.59
CA LEU A 120 14.97 -3.73 -20.68
C LEU A 120 15.05 -4.65 -21.89
N ALA A 121 13.96 -5.38 -22.16
CA ALA A 121 13.88 -6.27 -23.30
C ALA A 121 13.43 -5.54 -24.59
N HIS A 122 13.06 -4.26 -24.50
CA HIS A 122 12.56 -3.42 -25.60
C HIS A 122 11.39 -4.05 -26.37
N ARG A 123 10.53 -4.79 -25.68
CA ARG A 123 9.38 -5.49 -26.27
C ARG A 123 8.07 -5.10 -25.61
N ASP A 124 7.00 -5.18 -26.38
CA ASP A 124 5.65 -5.04 -25.85
C ASP A 124 5.24 -6.38 -25.24
N CYS A 125 4.62 -6.31 -24.08
CA CYS A 125 4.21 -7.45 -23.27
C CYS A 125 2.72 -7.33 -22.93
N ARG A 126 2.09 -8.49 -22.79
CA ARG A 126 0.72 -8.61 -22.33
C ARG A 126 0.65 -9.68 -21.25
N THR A 127 0.06 -9.36 -20.11
CA THR A 127 -0.20 -10.31 -19.02
C THR A 127 -1.68 -10.32 -18.74
N VAL A 128 -2.32 -11.48 -18.77
CA VAL A 128 -3.75 -11.61 -18.50
C VAL A 128 -3.96 -12.20 -17.13
N LEU A 129 -4.72 -11.50 -16.29
CA LEU A 129 -5.04 -11.90 -14.93
C LEU A 129 -6.54 -12.09 -14.79
N ARG A 130 -6.93 -13.17 -14.13
CA ARG A 130 -8.29 -13.42 -13.69
C ARG A 130 -8.40 -13.18 -12.19
N PHE A 131 -9.36 -12.37 -11.81
CA PHE A 131 -9.81 -12.17 -10.45
C PHE A 131 -11.11 -12.93 -10.29
N ASP A 132 -11.21 -13.80 -9.30
CA ASP A 132 -12.39 -14.64 -9.09
C ASP A 132 -12.51 -15.03 -7.60
N GLY A 133 -13.64 -14.69 -6.98
CA GLY A 133 -13.93 -15.05 -5.59
C GLY A 133 -12.87 -14.59 -4.58
N GLY A 134 -12.30 -13.39 -4.79
CA GLY A 134 -11.25 -12.86 -3.90
C GLY A 134 -9.86 -13.47 -4.12
N ARG A 135 -9.63 -14.14 -5.23
CA ARG A 135 -8.34 -14.70 -5.64
C ARG A 135 -7.95 -14.19 -7.01
N TRP A 136 -6.68 -14.24 -7.31
CA TRP A 136 -6.17 -13.99 -8.65
C TRP A 136 -5.36 -15.16 -9.21
N SER A 137 -5.33 -15.24 -10.53
CA SER A 137 -4.53 -16.21 -11.26
C SER A 137 -4.08 -15.63 -12.59
N ALA A 138 -2.95 -16.10 -13.09
CA ALA A 138 -2.49 -15.75 -14.41
C ALA A 138 -3.13 -16.69 -15.45
N LEU A 139 -3.53 -16.12 -16.59
CA LEU A 139 -4.03 -16.83 -17.74
C LEU A 139 -3.01 -16.78 -18.89
N PRO A 140 -3.17 -17.64 -19.94
CA PRO A 140 -2.37 -17.50 -21.15
C PRO A 140 -2.45 -16.08 -21.74
N GLU A 141 -1.37 -15.63 -22.37
CA GLU A 141 -1.27 -14.27 -22.91
C GLU A 141 -2.38 -13.94 -23.92
N GLU A 142 -2.82 -14.93 -24.68
CA GLU A 142 -3.85 -14.81 -25.71
C GLU A 142 -5.29 -14.87 -25.15
N ALA A 143 -5.45 -15.11 -23.84
CA ALA A 143 -6.77 -15.23 -23.25
C ALA A 143 -7.58 -13.94 -23.46
N PRO A 144 -8.90 -14.06 -23.74
CA PRO A 144 -9.78 -12.92 -23.86
C PRO A 144 -9.87 -12.19 -22.51
N ALA A 145 -9.93 -10.86 -22.55
CA ALA A 145 -10.05 -10.02 -21.37
C ALA A 145 -11.25 -9.06 -21.54
N GLU A 146 -11.95 -8.83 -20.45
CA GLU A 146 -13.07 -7.90 -20.37
C GLU A 146 -12.58 -6.45 -20.33
N VAL A 147 -11.43 -6.25 -19.65
CA VAL A 147 -10.82 -4.95 -19.47
C VAL A 147 -9.37 -5.00 -19.92
N THR A 148 -8.91 -3.94 -20.57
CA THR A 148 -7.50 -3.78 -20.93
C THR A 148 -6.93 -2.55 -20.22
N VAL A 149 -5.83 -2.76 -19.51
CA VAL A 149 -5.07 -1.76 -18.78
C VAL A 149 -3.76 -1.53 -19.52
N THR A 150 -3.55 -0.31 -20.03
CA THR A 150 -2.30 0.08 -20.71
C THR A 150 -1.49 0.99 -19.78
N CYS A 151 -0.25 0.61 -19.51
CA CYS A 151 0.58 1.28 -18.53
C CYS A 151 2.09 1.11 -18.84
N ARG A 152 2.94 1.80 -18.11
CA ARG A 152 4.38 1.49 -18.08
C ARG A 152 4.65 0.29 -17.17
N GLN A 153 5.78 -0.38 -17.36
CA GLN A 153 6.17 -1.51 -16.50
C GLN A 153 6.25 -1.14 -15.01
N GLY A 154 6.72 0.06 -14.69
CA GLY A 154 6.77 0.57 -13.32
C GLY A 154 5.37 0.80 -12.71
N ASP A 155 4.42 1.27 -13.52
CA ASP A 155 3.03 1.46 -13.08
C ASP A 155 2.35 0.11 -12.80
N LEU A 156 2.61 -0.90 -13.65
CA LEU A 156 2.16 -2.28 -13.39
C LEU A 156 2.72 -2.82 -12.07
N ALA A 157 4.00 -2.58 -11.80
CA ALA A 157 4.61 -2.98 -10.53
C ALA A 157 3.90 -2.30 -9.34
N SER A 158 3.63 -1.00 -9.43
CA SER A 158 2.94 -0.24 -8.38
C SER A 158 1.53 -0.77 -8.13
N LEU A 159 0.79 -1.12 -9.18
CA LEU A 159 -0.54 -1.70 -9.06
C LEU A 159 -0.52 -3.09 -8.40
N LEU A 160 0.34 -4.00 -8.88
CA LEU A 160 0.39 -5.37 -8.37
C LEU A 160 0.98 -5.47 -6.96
N MET A 161 1.84 -4.52 -6.59
CA MET A 161 2.35 -4.37 -5.22
C MET A 161 1.39 -3.62 -4.30
N ALA A 162 0.27 -3.11 -4.83
CA ALA A 162 -0.72 -2.30 -4.10
C ALA A 162 -0.14 -1.03 -3.47
N SER A 163 0.90 -0.45 -4.07
CA SER A 163 1.48 0.82 -3.62
C SER A 163 0.73 2.04 -4.17
N CYS A 164 -0.16 1.84 -5.15
CA CYS A 164 -1.05 2.86 -5.68
C CYS A 164 -2.34 2.22 -6.22
N GLY A 165 -3.47 2.88 -6.04
CA GLY A 165 -4.76 2.43 -6.54
C GLY A 165 -4.94 2.71 -8.04
N LEU A 166 -5.64 1.81 -8.75
CA LEU A 166 -5.92 1.95 -10.19
C LEU A 166 -6.66 3.26 -10.51
N GLU A 167 -7.69 3.59 -9.74
CA GLU A 167 -8.46 4.82 -9.92
C GLU A 167 -7.58 6.07 -9.88
N SER A 168 -6.69 6.15 -8.90
CA SER A 168 -5.75 7.25 -8.76
C SER A 168 -4.82 7.37 -9.98
N MET A 169 -4.29 6.24 -10.46
CA MET A 169 -3.40 6.22 -11.62
C MET A 169 -4.11 6.59 -12.92
N VAL A 170 -5.37 6.19 -13.08
CA VAL A 170 -6.20 6.61 -14.22
C VAL A 170 -6.48 8.11 -14.17
N ARG A 171 -6.89 8.63 -13.02
CA ARG A 171 -7.14 10.05 -12.80
C ARG A 171 -5.91 10.92 -13.07
N LEU A 172 -4.72 10.41 -12.76
CA LEU A 172 -3.44 11.09 -13.02
C LEU A 172 -2.94 10.89 -14.46
N GLY A 173 -3.62 10.09 -15.28
CA GLY A 173 -3.21 9.81 -16.66
C GLY A 173 -1.99 8.90 -16.80
N ALA A 174 -1.55 8.25 -15.73
CA ALA A 174 -0.44 7.30 -15.75
C ALA A 174 -0.84 5.95 -16.36
N VAL A 175 -2.13 5.61 -16.27
CA VAL A 175 -2.70 4.36 -16.76
C VAL A 175 -3.94 4.66 -17.59
N ALA A 176 -4.11 3.96 -18.70
CA ALA A 176 -5.33 3.99 -19.49
C ALA A 176 -6.08 2.66 -19.35
N VAL A 177 -7.41 2.73 -19.20
CA VAL A 177 -8.29 1.56 -19.09
C VAL A 177 -9.33 1.61 -20.18
N THR A 178 -9.53 0.49 -20.86
CA THR A 178 -10.58 0.30 -21.87
C THR A 178 -11.41 -0.94 -21.52
N GLY A 179 -12.71 -0.88 -21.78
CA GLY A 179 -13.69 -1.90 -21.38
C GLY A 179 -14.59 -1.44 -20.24
N PRO A 180 -15.57 -2.25 -19.83
CA PRO A 180 -16.48 -1.93 -18.73
C PRO A 180 -15.73 -2.05 -17.40
N TRP A 181 -15.35 -0.92 -16.85
CA TRP A 181 -14.79 -0.81 -15.50
C TRP A 181 -15.44 0.36 -14.77
N GLN A 182 -16.06 0.07 -13.65
CA GLN A 182 -16.55 1.06 -12.69
C GLN A 182 -16.59 0.43 -11.31
#